data_24f48ddf6d9b73c677293b46ae0807b7
#
_entry.id   24f48ddf6d9b73c677293b46ae0807b7
#
_cell.length_a   1.000
_cell.length_b   1.000
_cell.length_c   1.000
_cell.angle_alpha   90.00
_cell.angle_beta   90.00
_cell.angle_gamma   90.00
#
_symmetry.space_group_name_H-M   'P 1'
#
loop_
_entity.id
_entity.type
_entity.pdbx_description
1 polymer ?
#
loop_
_entity_poly.entity_id
_entity_poly.type
_entity_poly.pdbx_seq_one_letter_code
_entity_poly.pdbx_strand_id
1 'polypeptide(L)'
;MTTLKNTLHDSNNGLDYTLVNDHYLPNLTVAAPTEQHPTGRWGRLHKRYLKEHHLIRYNQLLLSGELGSYLAKLDKQAEEQLALIIRQMQEAGGVDEALKAADQLEWVRRMNSIRSRAEEIVLTELVYE
;
A
#
# COMPACT_ATOMS: atom_id res chain seq x y z
N MET A 1 24.44 -2.51 26.58
CA MET A 1 23.79 -3.33 25.77
C MET A 1 24.70 -4.00 24.89
N THR A 2 24.88 -4.92 25.19
CA THR A 2 25.77 -5.48 24.68
C THR A 2 25.52 -6.42 23.67
N THR A 3 24.74 -7.16 23.76
CA THR A 3 24.45 -8.10 22.78
C THR A 3 23.26 -7.70 22.03
N LEU A 4 23.14 -8.11 20.82
CA LEU A 4 21.93 -7.96 20.07
C LEU A 4 20.94 -8.96 20.61
N LYS A 5 20.28 -8.54 21.64
CA LYS A 5 19.19 -9.31 22.19
C LYS A 5 17.94 -9.01 21.38
N ASN A 6 17.02 -9.94 21.38
CA ASN A 6 15.74 -9.66 20.73
C ASN A 6 15.01 -8.51 21.40
N THR A 7 15.27 -8.28 22.67
CA THR A 7 14.72 -7.14 23.37
C THR A 7 15.84 -6.40 24.08
N LEU A 8 15.71 -5.08 24.14
CA LEU A 8 16.62 -4.20 24.82
C LEU A 8 15.80 -3.27 25.69
N HIS A 9 16.17 -3.16 26.95
CA HIS A 9 15.56 -2.20 27.85
C HIS A 9 16.42 -0.94 27.92
N ASP A 10 15.82 0.21 27.61
CA ASP A 10 16.50 1.49 27.73
C ASP A 10 16.10 2.13 29.05
N SER A 11 17.04 2.21 29.97
CA SER A 11 16.79 2.78 31.27
C SER A 11 16.56 4.28 31.26
N ASN A 12 16.97 4.97 30.19
CA ASN A 12 16.80 6.42 30.10
C ASN A 12 15.36 6.82 29.88
N ASN A 13 14.62 6.04 29.12
CA ASN A 13 13.23 6.37 28.82
C ASN A 13 12.26 5.30 29.33
N GLY A 14 12.76 4.24 29.94
CA GLY A 14 11.92 3.20 30.48
C GLY A 14 11.23 2.31 29.46
N LEU A 15 11.68 2.35 28.23
CA LEU A 15 11.07 1.57 27.17
C LEU A 15 11.89 0.35 26.86
N ASP A 16 11.19 -0.69 26.51
CA ASP A 16 11.82 -1.88 25.98
C ASP A 16 11.84 -1.78 24.45
N TYR A 17 12.89 -2.30 23.88
CA TYR A 17 13.06 -2.29 22.43
C TYR A 17 13.16 -3.73 21.92
N THR A 18 12.52 -3.99 20.82
CA THR A 18 12.57 -5.29 20.17
C THR A 18 13.43 -5.18 18.92
N LEU A 19 14.32 -6.13 18.75
CA LEU A 19 15.16 -6.16 17.56
C LEU A 19 14.35 -6.60 16.36
N VAL A 20 14.28 -5.72 15.36
CA VAL A 20 13.59 -6.00 14.10
C VAL A 20 14.49 -5.52 12.98
N ASN A 21 14.91 -6.41 12.12
CA ASN A 21 15.77 -6.09 10.96
C ASN A 21 17.01 -5.29 11.36
N ASP A 22 17.70 -5.73 12.40
CA ASP A 22 18.88 -5.09 12.96
C ASP A 22 18.64 -3.72 13.58
N HIS A 23 17.40 -3.36 13.80
CA HIS A 23 17.02 -2.14 14.47
C HIS A 23 16.21 -2.45 15.71
N TYR A 24 16.51 -1.71 16.78
CA TYR A 24 15.69 -1.80 17.98
C TYR A 24 14.55 -0.79 17.84
N LEU A 25 13.34 -1.31 17.84
CA LEU A 25 12.15 -0.48 17.82
C LEU A 25 11.54 -0.45 19.21
N PRO A 26 11.00 0.71 19.63
CA PRO A 26 10.31 0.78 20.90
C PRO A 26 9.19 -0.25 20.93
N ASN A 27 9.17 -1.02 22.01
CA ASN A 27 8.14 -2.03 22.18
C ASN A 27 6.89 -1.35 22.74
N LEU A 28 6.38 -0.39 22.02
CA LEU A 28 5.20 0.35 22.40
C LEU A 28 4.00 -0.33 21.82
N THR A 29 3.08 -0.65 22.69
CA THR A 29 1.84 -1.28 22.24
C THR A 29 0.75 -0.26 21.98
N VAL A 30 1.04 0.98 22.25
CA VAL A 30 0.03 2.02 22.14
C VAL A 30 -0.54 2.12 20.76
N ALA A 31 0.34 2.07 19.80
CA ALA A 31 -0.09 2.18 18.43
C ALA A 31 -0.29 0.82 17.81
N ALA A 32 -0.23 -0.20 18.59
CA ALA A 32 -0.44 -1.51 18.06
C ALA A 32 -1.87 -1.88 18.22
N PRO A 33 -2.70 -1.46 17.34
CA PRO A 33 -4.05 -1.92 17.38
C PRO A 33 -4.00 -3.40 17.18
N THR A 34 -4.88 -4.03 17.80
CA THR A 34 -5.08 -5.45 17.60
C THR A 34 -5.42 -5.74 16.14
N GLU A 35 -5.84 -4.74 15.42
CA GLU A 35 -6.13 -4.87 14.02
C GLU A 35 -4.92 -4.45 13.20
N GLN A 36 -4.29 -5.43 12.61
CA GLN A 36 -3.32 -5.15 11.57
C GLN A 36 -4.05 -5.12 10.26
N HIS A 37 -4.11 -3.95 9.66
CA HIS A 37 -4.66 -3.82 8.33
C HIS A 37 -3.53 -4.10 7.34
N PRO A 38 -3.64 -5.19 6.57
CA PRO A 38 -2.64 -5.45 5.55
C PRO A 38 -2.66 -4.30 4.54
N THR A 39 -1.49 -3.74 4.33
CA THR A 39 -1.33 -2.66 3.37
C THR A 39 -0.75 -3.23 2.09
N GLY A 40 -1.50 -3.11 1.02
CA GLY A 40 -1.05 -3.58 -0.27
C GLY A 40 -0.17 -2.56 -0.99
N ARG A 41 0.04 -2.81 -2.26
CA ARG A 41 0.90 -2.00 -3.11
C ARG A 41 0.51 -0.53 -3.12
N TRP A 42 -0.78 -0.24 -3.31
CA TRP A 42 -1.29 1.12 -3.41
C TRP A 42 -1.15 1.89 -2.11
N GLY A 43 -1.44 1.23 -1.01
CA GLY A 43 -1.29 1.83 0.31
C GLY A 43 0.16 2.18 0.61
N ARG A 44 1.09 1.31 0.25
CA ARG A 44 2.52 1.57 0.45
C ARG A 44 3.01 2.75 -0.39
N LEU A 45 2.56 2.84 -1.62
CA LEU A 45 2.91 3.97 -2.49
C LEU A 45 2.37 5.28 -1.95
N HIS A 46 1.13 5.28 -1.49
CA HIS A 46 0.51 6.47 -0.91
C HIS A 46 1.19 6.89 0.39
N LYS A 47 1.56 5.94 1.22
CA LYS A 47 2.30 6.21 2.44
C LYS A 47 3.60 6.94 2.14
N ARG A 48 4.33 6.45 1.15
CA ARG A 48 5.57 7.08 0.72
C ARG A 48 5.33 8.49 0.19
N TYR A 49 4.28 8.66 -0.60
CA TYR A 49 3.90 9.97 -1.13
C TYR A 49 3.57 10.96 -0.01
N LEU A 50 2.81 10.51 0.99
CA LEU A 50 2.49 11.36 2.14
C LEU A 50 3.73 11.79 2.90
N LYS A 51 4.67 10.89 3.10
CA LYS A 51 5.93 11.21 3.78
C LYS A 51 6.74 12.24 3.02
N GLU A 52 6.76 12.16 1.72
CA GLU A 52 7.58 13.02 0.87
C GLU A 52 6.92 14.38 0.61
N HIS A 53 5.61 14.42 0.48
CA HIS A 53 4.90 15.61 0.02
C HIS A 53 3.87 16.19 1.00
N HIS A 54 3.40 15.39 1.95
CA HIS A 54 2.38 15.80 2.90
C HIS A 54 2.73 15.31 4.30
N LEU A 55 3.89 15.72 4.78
CA LEU A 55 4.44 15.23 6.04
C LEU A 55 3.54 15.55 7.23
N ILE A 56 2.92 16.73 7.24
CA ILE A 56 2.02 17.12 8.32
C ILE A 56 0.85 16.16 8.42
N ARG A 57 0.22 15.87 7.30
CA ARG A 57 -0.89 14.92 7.27
C ARG A 57 -0.45 13.52 7.66
N TYR A 58 0.72 13.10 7.19
CA TYR A 58 1.29 11.81 7.56
C TYR A 58 1.45 11.72 9.08
N ASN A 59 2.04 12.73 9.68
CA ASN A 59 2.24 12.75 11.12
C ASN A 59 0.93 12.77 11.90
N GLN A 60 -0.06 13.51 11.43
CA GLN A 60 -1.39 13.52 12.06
C GLN A 60 -2.03 12.14 12.05
N LEU A 61 -1.98 11.45 10.93
CA LEU A 61 -2.52 10.10 10.81
C LEU A 61 -1.75 9.11 11.68
N LEU A 62 -0.43 9.25 11.70
CA LEU A 62 0.42 8.38 12.49
C LEU A 62 0.15 8.55 13.99
N LEU A 63 0.08 9.78 14.45
CA LEU A 63 -0.14 10.08 15.86
C LEU A 63 -1.54 9.71 16.35
N SER A 64 -2.53 9.82 15.47
CA SER A 64 -3.90 9.44 15.82
C SER A 64 -4.11 7.92 15.79
N GLY A 65 -3.15 7.18 15.25
CA GLY A 65 -3.29 5.74 15.11
C GLY A 65 -4.16 5.30 13.94
N GLU A 66 -4.53 6.23 13.07
CA GLU A 66 -5.43 5.96 11.95
C GLU A 66 -4.72 5.67 10.64
N LEU A 67 -3.38 5.77 10.63
CA LEU A 67 -2.63 5.63 9.39
C LEU A 67 -2.84 4.27 8.73
N GLY A 68 -2.79 3.19 9.49
CA GLY A 68 -2.99 1.85 8.95
C GLY A 68 -4.36 1.65 8.35
N SER A 69 -5.38 2.10 9.04
CA SER A 69 -6.76 2.03 8.57
C SER A 69 -6.96 2.87 7.31
N TYR A 70 -6.41 4.07 7.31
CA TYR A 70 -6.49 4.97 6.16
C TYR A 70 -5.84 4.35 4.92
N LEU A 71 -4.64 3.80 5.09
CA LEU A 71 -3.93 3.19 3.96
C LEU A 71 -4.61 1.93 3.45
N ALA A 72 -5.17 1.13 4.36
CA ALA A 72 -5.90 -0.06 3.95
C ALA A 72 -7.16 0.29 3.16
N LYS A 73 -7.84 1.34 3.57
CA LYS A 73 -9.02 1.84 2.87
C LYS A 73 -8.65 2.34 1.47
N LEU A 74 -7.59 3.11 1.38
CA LEU A 74 -7.10 3.63 0.11
C LEU A 74 -6.70 2.48 -0.82
N ASP A 75 -6.00 1.49 -0.30
CA ASP A 75 -5.57 0.33 -1.07
C ASP A 75 -6.77 -0.41 -1.65
N LYS A 76 -7.79 -0.60 -0.83
CA LYS A 76 -9.02 -1.25 -1.29
C LYS A 76 -9.72 -0.44 -2.37
N GLN A 77 -9.83 0.87 -2.18
CA GLN A 77 -10.42 1.76 -3.18
C GLN A 77 -9.64 1.71 -4.49
N ALA A 78 -8.32 1.71 -4.40
CA ALA A 78 -7.48 1.65 -5.58
C ALA A 78 -7.66 0.34 -6.35
N GLU A 79 -7.74 -0.78 -5.64
CA GLU A 79 -7.96 -2.07 -6.28
C GLU A 79 -9.33 -2.14 -6.95
N GLU A 80 -10.36 -1.63 -6.29
CA GLU A 80 -11.71 -1.60 -6.87
C GLU A 80 -11.77 -0.72 -8.10
N GLN A 81 -11.14 0.45 -8.04
CA GLN A 81 -11.12 1.36 -9.17
C GLN A 81 -10.30 0.79 -10.31
N LEU A 82 -9.19 0.15 -10.02
CA LEU A 82 -8.37 -0.51 -11.03
C LEU A 82 -9.17 -1.57 -11.78
N ALA A 83 -9.88 -2.41 -11.05
CA ALA A 83 -10.71 -3.45 -11.66
C ALA A 83 -11.79 -2.86 -12.55
N LEU A 84 -12.42 -1.79 -12.09
CA LEU A 84 -13.46 -1.11 -12.85
C LEU A 84 -12.91 -0.51 -14.15
N ILE A 85 -11.80 0.18 -14.07
CA ILE A 85 -11.17 0.81 -15.24
C ILE A 85 -10.73 -0.25 -16.24
N ILE A 86 -10.14 -1.33 -15.77
CA ILE A 86 -9.73 -2.44 -16.64
C ILE A 86 -10.93 -3.00 -17.37
N ARG A 87 -12.03 -3.23 -16.66
CA ARG A 87 -13.26 -3.75 -17.28
C ARG A 87 -13.79 -2.80 -18.33
N GLN A 88 -13.83 -1.51 -18.03
CA GLN A 88 -14.31 -0.51 -18.98
C GLN A 88 -13.43 -0.45 -20.23
N MET A 89 -12.14 -0.54 -20.07
CA MET A 89 -11.22 -0.56 -21.20
C MET A 89 -11.32 -1.82 -22.01
N GLN A 90 -11.56 -2.96 -21.37
CA GLN A 90 -11.78 -4.22 -22.05
C GLN A 90 -13.03 -4.15 -22.94
N GLU A 91 -14.11 -3.63 -22.40
CA GLU A 91 -15.36 -3.48 -23.15
C GLU A 91 -15.21 -2.52 -24.32
N ALA A 92 -14.56 -1.39 -24.09
CA ALA A 92 -14.34 -0.40 -25.11
C ALA A 92 -13.42 -0.90 -26.22
N GLY A 93 -12.45 -1.73 -25.90
CA GLY A 93 -11.49 -2.26 -26.85
C GLY A 93 -11.82 -3.61 -27.43
N GLY A 94 -12.93 -4.21 -27.02
CA GLY A 94 -13.30 -5.54 -27.49
C GLY A 94 -12.36 -6.64 -27.02
N VAL A 95 -11.69 -6.44 -25.89
CA VAL A 95 -10.75 -7.42 -25.35
C VAL A 95 -11.49 -8.36 -24.43
N ASP A 96 -11.95 -9.47 -24.97
CA ASP A 96 -12.82 -10.41 -24.27
C ASP A 96 -12.31 -11.84 -24.40
N GLU A 97 -13.10 -12.77 -23.89
CA GLU A 97 -12.76 -14.19 -23.95
C GLU A 97 -12.73 -14.71 -25.39
N ALA A 98 -13.52 -14.14 -26.27
CA ALA A 98 -13.49 -14.50 -27.67
C ALA A 98 -12.15 -14.16 -28.32
N LEU A 99 -11.61 -12.99 -28.01
CA LEU A 99 -10.29 -12.59 -28.48
C LEU A 99 -9.21 -13.51 -27.89
N LYS A 100 -9.33 -13.84 -26.62
CA LYS A 100 -8.39 -14.74 -25.94
C LYS A 100 -8.36 -16.11 -26.61
N ALA A 101 -9.51 -16.63 -26.99
CA ALA A 101 -9.62 -17.91 -27.68
C ALA A 101 -9.09 -17.84 -29.11
N ALA A 102 -9.31 -16.73 -29.80
CA ALA A 102 -8.91 -16.55 -31.18
C ALA A 102 -7.41 -16.24 -31.33
N ASP A 103 -6.89 -15.36 -30.46
CA ASP A 103 -5.49 -14.94 -30.52
C ASP A 103 -5.01 -14.60 -29.12
N GLN A 104 -4.42 -15.58 -28.46
CA GLN A 104 -3.99 -15.44 -27.08
C GLN A 104 -2.86 -14.41 -26.92
N LEU A 105 -1.95 -14.34 -27.85
CA LEU A 105 -0.84 -13.38 -27.79
C LEU A 105 -1.34 -11.95 -27.89
N GLU A 106 -2.26 -11.70 -28.79
CA GLU A 106 -2.85 -10.38 -28.95
C GLU A 106 -3.67 -10.00 -27.71
N TRP A 107 -4.40 -10.95 -27.15
CA TRP A 107 -5.14 -10.73 -25.92
C TRP A 107 -4.20 -10.33 -24.77
N VAL A 108 -3.09 -11.06 -24.59
CA VAL A 108 -2.11 -10.75 -23.55
C VAL A 108 -1.52 -9.36 -23.75
N ARG A 109 -1.17 -9.05 -24.98
CA ARG A 109 -0.59 -7.74 -25.32
C ARG A 109 -1.54 -6.61 -24.99
N ARG A 110 -2.79 -6.73 -25.38
CA ARG A 110 -3.81 -5.72 -25.11
C ARG A 110 -4.12 -5.62 -23.63
N MET A 111 -4.20 -6.74 -22.93
CA MET A 111 -4.44 -6.73 -21.49
C MET A 111 -3.29 -6.07 -20.73
N ASN A 112 -2.06 -6.31 -21.12
CA ASN A 112 -0.91 -5.66 -20.48
C ASN A 112 -0.96 -4.14 -20.70
N SER A 113 -1.32 -3.71 -21.88
CA SER A 113 -1.47 -2.28 -22.19
C SER A 113 -2.60 -1.66 -21.38
N ILE A 114 -3.74 -2.32 -21.30
CA ILE A 114 -4.90 -1.87 -20.52
C ILE A 114 -4.52 -1.75 -19.04
N ARG A 115 -3.89 -2.77 -18.50
CA ARG A 115 -3.49 -2.78 -17.10
C ARG A 115 -2.52 -1.66 -16.79
N SER A 116 -1.53 -1.44 -17.65
CA SER A 116 -0.55 -0.38 -17.46
C SER A 116 -1.21 1.00 -17.44
N ARG A 117 -2.11 1.26 -18.39
CA ARG A 117 -2.83 2.52 -18.43
C ARG A 117 -3.77 2.70 -17.24
N ALA A 118 -4.46 1.65 -16.84
CA ALA A 118 -5.36 1.70 -15.70
C ALA A 118 -4.59 1.95 -14.40
N GLU A 119 -3.45 1.32 -14.23
CA GLU A 119 -2.58 1.55 -13.07
C GLU A 119 -2.10 2.99 -13.01
N GLU A 120 -1.75 3.56 -14.13
CA GLU A 120 -1.30 4.94 -14.21
C GLU A 120 -2.42 5.92 -13.80
N ILE A 121 -3.64 5.64 -14.21
CA ILE A 121 -4.80 6.45 -13.83
C ILE A 121 -5.03 6.36 -12.32
N VAL A 122 -4.99 5.18 -11.74
CA VAL A 122 -5.18 5.00 -10.31
C VAL A 122 -4.08 5.70 -9.52
N LEU A 123 -2.83 5.60 -9.96
CA LEU A 123 -1.73 6.30 -9.32
C LEU A 123 -1.95 7.80 -9.31
N THR A 124 -2.39 8.37 -10.43
CA THR A 124 -2.61 9.79 -10.54
C THR A 124 -3.80 10.26 -9.72
N GLU A 125 -4.89 9.52 -9.75
CA GLU A 125 -6.14 9.95 -9.12
C GLU A 125 -6.22 9.68 -7.63
N LEU A 126 -5.66 8.59 -7.15
CA LEU A 126 -5.78 8.19 -5.76
C LEU A 126 -4.47 8.26 -4.98
N VAL A 127 -3.40 7.78 -5.56
CA VAL A 127 -2.14 7.63 -4.83
C VAL A 127 -1.37 8.93 -4.73
N TYR A 128 -1.31 9.68 -5.80
CA TYR A 128 -0.55 10.93 -5.88
C TYR A 128 -1.43 12.18 -5.89
N GLU A 129 -2.56 12.07 -5.29
CA GLU A 129 -3.50 13.18 -5.18
C GLU A 129 -3.05 14.27 -4.21
#